data_33e511c38912d14bc9fec91da6a5c63d
#
_entry.id   33e511c38912d14bc9fec91da6a5c63d
#
_cell.length_a   1.000
_cell.length_b   1.000
_cell.length_c   1.000
_cell.angle_alpha   90.00
_cell.angle_beta   90.00
_cell.angle_gamma   90.00
#
_symmetry.space_group_name_H-M   'P 1'
#
loop_
_entity.id
_entity.type
_entity.pdbx_description
1 polymer ?
#
loop_
_entity_poly.entity_id
_entity_poly.type
_entity_poly.pdbx_seq_one_letter_code
_entity_poly.pdbx_strand_id
1 'polypeptide(L)'
;MPTQTAVLKSTPGIKRDGTKFEGDAYTDGQWVRFQRGLPRKMGGYKTTQKFLQEISRGFSTFTQMLYIYCHSGGATTLERFTLDATSNSSVITDRTPVASGAYGTVTLVGGSGSVDMIAVDGVNIMSGSVAFNTTIDQTATDVASNITAFTSTPNYTAAAVGSVITITSATTGDQVNGFIITNTLTTITSTLVNMKYGSDALIANADNYWMFDVQYASSTNQNYLIASVSPNGSCVCNDQDGQIFFGEVLGTGILSSISLPANANATGGIVSLHPYLFYYGTDGIIGWSVAGEPTDLTSAGSGLARVWGQKIIKGLPMRAGSGTAPAGLFWAFDAVIRATFTGGATVFQFDIVATGTSIMSQFAVVDYDGVFYWAGVDRFYMFNGVVREIPNSMNLNYFFDGINPNEQNKTFCFKVPRYNEVWWCYPKGTATECTHAVVFNVKENTWYDTELPNTGRSAGEFNNSFAAPVLTGVQTDGSGYKVWRHEFKVDEYDGSTIRPIKSNFETADLSTLVTGNNRYLRCTTIEPDFVQSGPMTVNITGRANARAPEVISTTFEFPESATQPYEQIVMLKEQRRELRVKFESNALYGDYQMGQIIAHFDSGDGTDLG
;
A
#
# COMPACT_ATOMS: atom_id res chain seq x y z
N MET A 1 6.80 57.10 14.93
CA MET A 1 5.70 56.37 15.59
C MET A 1 6.32 55.29 16.45
N PRO A 2 5.72 54.89 17.57
CA PRO A 2 6.29 53.80 18.34
C PRO A 2 6.23 52.51 17.51
N THR A 3 7.30 51.72 17.55
CA THR A 3 7.39 50.38 16.95
C THR A 3 6.24 49.52 17.49
N GLN A 4 5.48 48.93 16.59
CA GLN A 4 4.40 48.03 16.96
C GLN A 4 4.93 46.60 16.98
N THR A 5 4.33 45.78 17.83
CA THR A 5 4.68 44.36 17.97
C THR A 5 3.46 43.50 17.71
N ALA A 6 3.59 42.46 16.91
CA ALA A 6 2.53 41.48 16.68
C ALA A 6 3.07 40.05 16.63
N VAL A 7 2.23 39.11 17.03
CA VAL A 7 2.48 37.69 16.86
C VAL A 7 2.02 37.30 15.46
N LEU A 8 2.94 36.74 14.69
CA LEU A 8 2.65 36.20 13.37
C LEU A 8 1.98 34.84 13.52
N LYS A 9 0.73 34.74 13.10
CA LYS A 9 -0.02 33.51 13.17
C LYS A 9 -0.61 33.17 11.80
N SER A 10 0.13 32.40 11.01
CA SER A 10 -0.40 31.83 9.78
C SER A 10 -1.36 30.67 10.08
N THR A 11 -2.40 30.55 9.28
CA THR A 11 -3.30 29.40 9.35
C THR A 11 -2.55 28.11 8.98
N PRO A 12 -2.66 27.03 9.77
CA PRO A 12 -1.99 25.77 9.51
C PRO A 12 -2.39 25.16 8.17
N GLY A 13 -1.42 24.55 7.51
CA GLY A 13 -1.57 24.00 6.16
C GLY A 13 -0.75 24.78 5.14
N ILE A 14 -0.59 24.20 3.95
CA ILE A 14 0.15 24.85 2.84
C ILE A 14 -0.84 25.14 1.72
N LYS A 15 -1.04 26.44 1.47
CA LYS A 15 -1.92 26.91 0.42
C LYS A 15 -1.17 26.99 -0.91
N ARG A 16 -1.52 26.11 -1.82
CA ARG A 16 -1.01 26.09 -3.21
C ARG A 16 -1.99 26.68 -4.19
N ASP A 17 -3.27 26.59 -3.89
CA ASP A 17 -4.33 27.11 -4.75
C ASP A 17 -4.49 28.61 -4.57
N GLY A 18 -4.66 29.34 -5.67
CA GLY A 18 -4.77 30.79 -5.67
C GLY A 18 -3.41 31.50 -5.71
N THR A 19 -3.38 32.73 -5.25
CA THR A 19 -2.17 33.55 -5.23
C THR A 19 -1.52 33.53 -3.85
N LYS A 20 -0.20 33.74 -3.79
CA LYS A 20 0.56 33.80 -2.53
C LYS A 20 0.11 34.89 -1.55
N PHE A 21 -0.71 35.86 -2.00
CA PHE A 21 -1.24 36.98 -1.20
C PHE A 21 -2.70 36.85 -0.83
N GLU A 22 -3.28 35.69 -1.17
CA GLU A 22 -4.66 35.40 -0.86
C GLU A 22 -4.75 34.57 0.43
N GLY A 23 -5.16 35.22 1.51
CA GLY A 23 -5.40 34.59 2.80
C GLY A 23 -4.19 34.64 3.75
N ASP A 24 -4.31 33.90 4.83
CA ASP A 24 -3.40 33.89 5.99
C ASP A 24 -2.71 32.53 6.21
N ALA A 25 -2.82 31.60 5.28
CA ALA A 25 -2.17 30.30 5.36
C ALA A 25 -0.70 30.36 4.91
N TYR A 26 0.11 29.39 5.36
CA TYR A 26 1.47 29.22 4.85
C TYR A 26 1.46 29.03 3.33
N THR A 27 2.38 29.71 2.64
CA THR A 27 2.40 29.82 1.16
C THR A 27 3.32 28.82 0.51
N ASP A 28 4.28 28.27 1.26
CA ASP A 28 5.20 27.24 0.78
C ASP A 28 5.65 26.34 1.93
N GLY A 29 6.03 25.10 1.58
CA GLY A 29 6.59 24.14 2.52
C GLY A 29 7.06 22.87 1.85
N GLN A 30 8.14 22.31 2.41
CA GLN A 30 8.73 21.06 2.00
C GLN A 30 9.14 20.26 3.23
N TRP A 31 8.74 19.01 3.33
CA TRP A 31 9.07 18.12 4.44
C TRP A 31 8.73 18.70 5.82
N VAL A 32 7.57 19.34 5.87
CA VAL A 32 7.01 20.02 7.05
C VAL A 32 5.59 19.51 7.33
N ARG A 33 5.27 19.32 8.60
CA ARG A 33 3.93 19.01 9.12
C ARG A 33 3.47 20.05 10.10
N PHE A 34 2.17 20.06 10.39
CA PHE A 34 1.61 20.95 11.39
C PHE A 34 1.17 20.14 12.62
N GLN A 35 1.59 20.60 13.79
CA GLN A 35 1.16 20.06 15.07
C GLN A 35 0.76 21.20 16.00
N ARG A 36 -0.42 21.11 16.57
CA ARG A 36 -0.98 22.19 17.39
C ARG A 36 -1.04 23.52 16.63
N GLY A 37 -1.27 23.43 15.32
CA GLY A 37 -1.30 24.59 14.44
C GLY A 37 0.07 25.18 14.06
N LEU A 38 1.19 24.56 14.44
CA LEU A 38 2.54 25.08 14.26
C LEU A 38 3.40 24.16 13.40
N PRO A 39 4.30 24.71 12.56
CA PRO A 39 5.20 23.94 11.73
C PRO A 39 6.19 23.10 12.52
N ARG A 40 6.42 21.89 12.08
CA ARG A 40 7.42 20.97 12.58
C ARG A 40 8.03 20.18 11.44
N LYS A 41 9.33 19.90 11.50
CA LYS A 41 9.99 19.02 10.54
C LYS A 41 9.39 17.61 10.58
N MET A 42 9.16 17.00 9.41
CA MET A 42 8.78 15.59 9.31
C MET A 42 9.95 14.69 9.70
N GLY A 43 9.64 13.47 10.13
CA GLY A 43 10.65 12.46 10.46
C GLY A 43 11.51 12.07 9.26
N GLY A 44 12.70 11.60 9.52
CA GLY A 44 13.61 11.07 8.52
C GLY A 44 13.24 9.65 8.08
N TYR A 45 14.15 9.01 7.38
CA TYR A 45 13.94 7.65 6.88
C TYR A 45 15.24 6.85 6.84
N LYS A 46 15.11 5.52 6.99
CA LYS A 46 16.22 4.58 7.02
C LYS A 46 16.00 3.47 6.01
N THR A 47 17.02 3.15 5.21
CA THR A 47 16.98 1.99 4.31
C THR A 47 17.10 0.68 5.08
N THR A 48 16.46 -0.36 4.55
CA THR A 48 16.51 -1.73 5.10
C THR A 48 17.75 -2.54 4.67
N GLN A 49 18.65 -1.96 3.90
CA GLN A 49 19.91 -2.54 3.38
C GLN A 49 19.77 -3.65 2.33
N LYS A 50 18.57 -4.13 2.05
CA LYS A 50 18.31 -5.09 0.96
C LYS A 50 17.53 -4.42 -0.15
N PHE A 51 17.66 -4.98 -1.34
CA PHE A 51 17.11 -4.39 -2.55
C PHE A 51 16.17 -5.38 -3.22
N LEU A 52 15.02 -4.88 -3.64
CA LEU A 52 14.09 -5.61 -4.49
C LEU A 52 14.65 -5.67 -5.92
N GLN A 53 14.41 -6.75 -6.64
CA GLN A 53 14.84 -6.90 -8.03
C GLN A 53 14.05 -5.98 -8.97
N GLU A 54 12.76 -5.81 -8.66
CA GLU A 54 11.85 -5.00 -9.47
C GLU A 54 11.19 -3.88 -8.65
N ILE A 55 10.66 -2.89 -9.36
CA ILE A 55 9.86 -1.84 -8.74
C ILE A 55 8.58 -2.47 -8.16
N SER A 56 8.29 -2.17 -6.91
CA SER A 56 7.12 -2.73 -6.23
C SER A 56 5.83 -2.12 -6.78
N ARG A 57 4.89 -2.98 -7.15
CA ARG A 57 3.51 -2.64 -7.56
C ARG A 57 2.47 -3.19 -6.60
N GLY A 58 2.87 -3.44 -5.39
CA GLY A 58 2.09 -3.85 -4.25
C GLY A 58 3.02 -4.31 -3.15
N PHE A 59 2.75 -3.88 -1.93
CA PHE A 59 3.58 -4.14 -0.76
C PHE A 59 2.72 -4.44 0.44
N SER A 60 3.11 -5.47 1.21
CA SER A 60 2.41 -5.84 2.43
C SER A 60 3.38 -6.25 3.52
N THR A 61 2.99 -5.99 4.76
CA THR A 61 3.73 -6.39 5.95
C THR A 61 2.86 -7.21 6.89
N PHE A 62 3.40 -8.31 7.37
CA PHE A 62 2.78 -9.14 8.40
C PHE A 62 3.71 -9.23 9.60
N THR A 63 3.20 -8.88 10.77
CA THR A 63 3.99 -8.88 12.00
C THR A 63 3.74 -10.15 12.80
N GLN A 64 4.82 -10.86 13.14
CA GLN A 64 4.78 -11.96 14.10
C GLN A 64 5.98 -11.89 15.03
N MET A 65 5.69 -11.80 16.34
CA MET A 65 6.71 -11.68 17.40
C MET A 65 7.72 -10.55 17.14
N LEU A 66 9.00 -10.90 16.90
CA LEU A 66 10.11 -9.97 16.71
C LEU A 66 10.37 -9.60 15.24
N TYR A 67 9.69 -10.26 14.30
CA TYR A 67 9.93 -10.09 12.88
C TYR A 67 8.71 -9.54 12.16
N ILE A 68 8.99 -8.73 11.16
CA ILE A 68 8.02 -8.24 10.20
C ILE A 68 8.32 -8.92 8.87
N TYR A 69 7.36 -9.65 8.36
CA TYR A 69 7.43 -10.35 7.07
C TYR A 69 6.90 -9.41 6.01
N CYS A 70 7.75 -9.03 5.08
CA CYS A 70 7.44 -8.13 3.98
C CYS A 70 7.31 -8.92 2.68
N HIS A 71 6.28 -8.61 1.91
CA HIS A 71 6.05 -9.15 0.58
C HIS A 71 5.95 -8.00 -0.42
N SER A 72 6.61 -8.15 -1.54
CA SER A 72 6.65 -7.15 -2.62
C SER A 72 6.43 -7.83 -3.95
N GLY A 73 5.43 -7.40 -4.70
CA GLY A 73 5.18 -7.87 -6.05
C GLY A 73 5.62 -6.86 -7.10
N GLY A 74 6.35 -7.32 -8.09
CA GLY A 74 6.79 -6.58 -9.28
C GLY A 74 6.07 -7.03 -10.55
N ALA A 75 6.63 -6.67 -11.70
CA ALA A 75 6.10 -7.05 -13.01
C ALA A 75 6.18 -8.56 -13.29
N THR A 76 7.28 -9.18 -12.87
CA THR A 76 7.60 -10.60 -13.14
C THR A 76 7.96 -11.38 -11.89
N THR A 77 8.09 -10.73 -10.73
CA THR A 77 8.58 -11.33 -9.50
C THR A 77 7.66 -11.07 -8.30
N LEU A 78 7.67 -12.02 -7.38
CA LEU A 78 7.13 -11.88 -6.04
C LEU A 78 8.24 -12.18 -5.03
N GLU A 79 8.62 -11.20 -4.25
CA GLU A 79 9.73 -11.26 -3.32
C GLU A 79 9.27 -11.17 -1.87
N ARG A 80 9.97 -11.88 -0.99
CA ARG A 80 9.77 -11.86 0.47
C ARG A 80 11.07 -11.61 1.20
N PHE A 81 11.01 -10.82 2.25
CA PHE A 81 12.09 -10.64 3.21
C PHE A 81 11.52 -10.40 4.62
N THR A 82 12.36 -10.44 5.63
CA THR A 82 11.96 -10.09 7.00
C THR A 82 12.73 -8.87 7.49
N LEU A 83 12.08 -8.04 8.28
CA LEU A 83 12.70 -6.94 9.01
C LEU A 83 12.73 -7.26 10.51
N ASP A 84 13.86 -7.00 11.15
CA ASP A 84 14.00 -7.03 12.60
C ASP A 84 13.61 -5.70 13.25
N ALA A 85 13.64 -5.63 14.58
CA ALA A 85 13.31 -4.41 15.34
C ALA A 85 14.21 -3.21 15.00
N THR A 86 15.41 -3.45 14.44
CA THR A 86 16.36 -2.42 14.03
C THR A 86 16.19 -1.99 12.57
N SER A 87 15.22 -2.59 11.88
CA SER A 87 14.91 -2.40 10.44
C SER A 87 16.01 -2.96 9.52
N ASN A 88 16.80 -3.94 9.96
CA ASN A 88 17.66 -4.69 9.07
C ASN A 88 16.87 -5.82 8.41
N SER A 89 17.09 -6.03 7.13
CA SER A 89 16.40 -7.06 6.37
C SER A 89 17.20 -8.38 6.30
N SER A 90 16.46 -9.49 6.25
CA SER A 90 17.02 -10.81 5.86
C SER A 90 17.35 -10.84 4.36
N VAL A 91 17.88 -11.97 3.91
CA VAL A 91 18.03 -12.25 2.48
C VAL A 91 16.65 -12.22 1.82
N ILE A 92 16.57 -11.64 0.63
CA ILE A 92 15.36 -11.65 -0.18
C ILE A 92 15.17 -13.06 -0.74
N THR A 93 13.97 -13.59 -0.61
CA THR A 93 13.56 -14.89 -1.14
C THR A 93 12.56 -14.68 -2.25
N ASP A 94 12.83 -15.30 -3.40
CA ASP A 94 11.89 -15.33 -4.52
C ASP A 94 10.76 -16.33 -4.20
N ARG A 95 9.52 -15.86 -4.31
CA ARG A 95 8.30 -16.64 -4.13
C ARG A 95 7.41 -16.63 -5.38
N THR A 96 7.95 -16.22 -6.50
CA THR A 96 7.24 -16.09 -7.78
C THR A 96 6.59 -17.41 -8.15
N PRO A 97 5.27 -17.44 -8.41
CA PRO A 97 4.57 -18.64 -8.82
C PRO A 97 5.10 -19.19 -10.13
N VAL A 98 5.35 -20.49 -10.15
CA VAL A 98 5.76 -21.24 -11.34
C VAL A 98 4.75 -22.33 -11.64
N ALA A 99 4.61 -22.69 -12.92
CA ALA A 99 3.72 -23.74 -13.32
C ALA A 99 4.16 -25.10 -12.74
N SER A 100 3.23 -25.83 -12.14
CA SER A 100 3.44 -27.18 -11.64
C SER A 100 2.23 -28.07 -11.90
N GLY A 101 2.45 -29.36 -12.11
CA GLY A 101 1.38 -30.34 -12.25
C GLY A 101 0.74 -30.64 -10.89
N ALA A 102 -0.58 -30.82 -10.87
CA ALA A 102 -1.27 -31.34 -9.69
C ALA A 102 -0.79 -32.75 -9.35
N TYR A 103 -0.79 -33.09 -8.06
CA TYR A 103 -0.47 -34.44 -7.62
C TYR A 103 -1.47 -34.95 -6.58
N GLY A 104 -1.63 -36.29 -6.59
CA GLY A 104 -2.42 -37.00 -5.60
C GLY A 104 -1.72 -38.29 -5.17
N THR A 105 -2.19 -38.96 -4.13
CA THR A 105 -1.53 -40.16 -3.63
C THR A 105 -2.46 -41.35 -3.48
N VAL A 106 -1.91 -42.54 -3.72
CA VAL A 106 -2.51 -43.83 -3.43
C VAL A 106 -1.56 -44.57 -2.48
N THR A 107 -1.99 -44.76 -1.24
CA THR A 107 -1.22 -45.55 -0.26
C THR A 107 -1.78 -46.96 -0.21
N LEU A 108 -0.97 -47.95 -0.59
CA LEU A 108 -1.36 -49.35 -0.62
C LEU A 108 -1.10 -50.03 0.72
N VAL A 109 -2.03 -50.96 1.08
CA VAL A 109 -1.89 -51.81 2.28
C VAL A 109 -2.34 -53.21 1.94
N GLY A 110 -1.52 -54.22 2.23
CA GLY A 110 -1.85 -55.63 1.95
C GLY A 110 -0.60 -56.47 1.75
N GLY A 111 -0.79 -57.77 1.56
CA GLY A 111 0.30 -58.73 1.35
C GLY A 111 0.02 -59.76 0.26
N SER A 112 -1.09 -59.59 -0.51
CA SER A 112 -1.45 -60.42 -1.65
C SER A 112 -2.54 -59.76 -2.48
N GLY A 113 -2.74 -60.16 -3.73
CA GLY A 113 -3.79 -59.69 -4.62
C GLY A 113 -3.28 -58.85 -5.78
N SER A 114 -4.02 -57.81 -6.20
CA SER A 114 -3.65 -56.98 -7.34
C SER A 114 -4.23 -55.57 -7.23
N VAL A 115 -3.58 -54.62 -7.94
CA VAL A 115 -4.11 -53.29 -8.27
C VAL A 115 -4.61 -53.39 -9.71
N ASP A 116 -5.92 -53.45 -9.87
CA ASP A 116 -6.53 -53.75 -11.16
C ASP A 116 -6.71 -52.53 -12.03
N MET A 117 -7.01 -51.37 -11.40
CA MET A 117 -7.15 -50.08 -12.07
C MET A 117 -6.92 -48.94 -11.08
N ILE A 118 -6.30 -47.89 -11.54
CA ILE A 118 -6.35 -46.56 -10.94
C ILE A 118 -6.85 -45.60 -12.01
N ALA A 119 -7.80 -44.76 -11.64
CA ALA A 119 -8.36 -43.73 -12.52
C ALA A 119 -8.32 -42.36 -11.83
N VAL A 120 -8.13 -41.32 -12.63
CA VAL A 120 -8.20 -39.92 -12.21
C VAL A 120 -9.33 -39.25 -12.98
N ASP A 121 -10.33 -38.73 -12.27
CA ASP A 121 -11.56 -38.14 -12.82
C ASP A 121 -12.25 -39.06 -13.86
N GLY A 122 -12.29 -40.35 -13.53
CA GLY A 122 -12.90 -41.39 -14.39
C GLY A 122 -12.01 -41.89 -15.54
N VAL A 123 -10.84 -41.28 -15.78
CA VAL A 123 -9.90 -41.71 -16.82
C VAL A 123 -8.93 -42.74 -16.23
N ASN A 124 -8.95 -43.97 -16.77
CA ASN A 124 -7.98 -45.00 -16.41
C ASN A 124 -6.55 -44.54 -16.80
N ILE A 125 -5.62 -44.61 -15.84
CA ILE A 125 -4.22 -44.18 -16.01
C ILE A 125 -3.23 -45.36 -16.00
N MET A 126 -3.71 -46.60 -16.06
CA MET A 126 -2.91 -47.81 -16.08
C MET A 126 -3.11 -48.59 -17.38
N SER A 127 -2.07 -49.28 -17.85
CA SER A 127 -2.16 -50.16 -19.01
C SER A 127 -2.85 -51.51 -18.71
N GLY A 128 -2.95 -51.88 -17.44
CA GLY A 128 -3.55 -53.12 -16.97
C GLY A 128 -3.25 -53.43 -15.51
N SER A 129 -3.81 -54.52 -15.00
CA SER A 129 -3.66 -54.97 -13.62
C SER A 129 -2.20 -55.29 -13.26
N VAL A 130 -1.77 -54.88 -12.07
CA VAL A 130 -0.46 -55.18 -11.48
C VAL A 130 -0.67 -56.07 -10.26
N ALA A 131 -0.15 -57.33 -10.35
CA ALA A 131 -0.21 -58.29 -9.25
C ALA A 131 0.73 -57.90 -8.09
N PHE A 132 0.39 -58.34 -6.87
CA PHE A 132 1.27 -58.22 -5.73
C PHE A 132 2.63 -58.86 -6.02
N ASN A 133 3.72 -58.11 -5.75
CA ASN A 133 5.09 -58.51 -6.02
C ASN A 133 5.95 -58.41 -4.75
N THR A 134 6.32 -59.55 -4.18
CA THR A 134 7.24 -59.70 -3.05
C THR A 134 6.91 -58.90 -1.80
N THR A 135 6.72 -57.58 -1.91
CA THR A 135 6.32 -56.64 -0.86
C THR A 135 5.31 -55.62 -1.40
N ILE A 136 4.56 -54.99 -0.51
CA ILE A 136 3.64 -53.93 -0.91
C ILE A 136 4.39 -52.71 -1.50
N ASP A 137 5.59 -52.43 -1.03
CA ASP A 137 6.45 -51.34 -1.53
C ASP A 137 6.95 -51.63 -2.96
N GLN A 138 7.31 -52.90 -3.26
CA GLN A 138 7.65 -53.32 -4.63
C GLN A 138 6.41 -53.25 -5.54
N THR A 139 5.26 -53.68 -5.03
CA THR A 139 3.99 -53.57 -5.77
C THR A 139 3.66 -52.09 -6.09
N ALA A 140 3.85 -51.18 -5.13
CA ALA A 140 3.67 -49.74 -5.35
C ALA A 140 4.63 -49.20 -6.43
N THR A 141 5.88 -49.66 -6.43
CA THR A 141 6.89 -49.31 -7.45
C THR A 141 6.48 -49.81 -8.84
N ASP A 142 5.99 -51.03 -8.93
CA ASP A 142 5.52 -51.64 -10.21
C ASP A 142 4.28 -50.91 -10.74
N VAL A 143 3.33 -50.52 -9.87
CA VAL A 143 2.18 -49.69 -10.22
C VAL A 143 2.60 -48.33 -10.73
N ALA A 144 3.52 -47.65 -10.02
CA ALA A 144 4.02 -46.36 -10.46
C ALA A 144 4.71 -46.42 -11.82
N SER A 145 5.47 -47.50 -12.07
CA SER A 145 6.10 -47.75 -13.36
C SER A 145 5.07 -47.99 -14.47
N ASN A 146 3.99 -48.76 -14.16
CA ASN A 146 2.88 -49.01 -15.10
C ASN A 146 2.17 -47.69 -15.48
N ILE A 147 1.84 -46.85 -14.53
CA ILE A 147 1.24 -45.53 -14.77
C ILE A 147 2.14 -44.67 -15.65
N THR A 148 3.44 -44.55 -15.30
CA THR A 148 4.38 -43.70 -16.03
C THR A 148 4.62 -44.18 -17.47
N ALA A 149 4.53 -45.50 -17.72
CA ALA A 149 4.67 -46.08 -19.06
C ALA A 149 3.38 -45.98 -19.91
N PHE A 150 2.25 -45.74 -19.29
CA PHE A 150 0.96 -45.64 -19.99
C PHE A 150 0.64 -44.19 -20.33
N THR A 151 0.22 -43.95 -21.58
CA THR A 151 -0.21 -42.63 -22.04
C THR A 151 -1.74 -42.55 -21.97
N SER A 152 -2.24 -41.75 -21.03
CA SER A 152 -3.66 -41.39 -20.90
C SER A 152 -3.93 -39.97 -21.40
N THR A 153 -5.19 -39.54 -21.46
CA THR A 153 -5.56 -38.16 -21.79
C THR A 153 -6.59 -37.65 -20.76
N PRO A 154 -6.23 -36.75 -19.84
CA PRO A 154 -4.88 -36.16 -19.57
C PRO A 154 -3.84 -37.24 -19.23
N ASN A 155 -2.55 -36.91 -19.41
CA ASN A 155 -1.45 -37.81 -19.09
C ASN A 155 -0.91 -37.60 -17.67
N TYR A 156 -0.45 -38.71 -17.06
CA TYR A 156 0.06 -38.74 -15.70
C TYR A 156 1.38 -39.51 -15.62
N THR A 157 2.20 -39.12 -14.67
CA THR A 157 3.39 -39.86 -14.24
C THR A 157 3.21 -40.26 -12.79
N ALA A 158 3.91 -41.30 -12.35
CA ALA A 158 3.88 -41.71 -10.95
C ALA A 158 5.26 -42.09 -10.42
N ALA A 159 5.46 -41.88 -9.12
CA ALA A 159 6.63 -42.33 -8.37
C ALA A 159 6.17 -42.95 -7.06
N ALA A 160 6.87 -44.01 -6.59
CA ALA A 160 6.56 -44.65 -5.33
C ALA A 160 7.67 -44.42 -4.30
N VAL A 161 7.28 -44.19 -3.05
CA VAL A 161 8.16 -44.19 -1.88
C VAL A 161 7.51 -45.07 -0.81
N GLY A 162 8.14 -46.22 -0.54
CA GLY A 162 7.48 -47.27 0.24
C GLY A 162 6.16 -47.69 -0.44
N SER A 163 5.09 -47.81 0.33
CA SER A 163 3.77 -48.18 -0.17
C SER A 163 2.95 -47.00 -0.72
N VAL A 164 3.51 -45.78 -0.75
CA VAL A 164 2.83 -44.57 -1.23
C VAL A 164 3.20 -44.29 -2.68
N ILE A 165 2.22 -44.28 -3.56
CA ILE A 165 2.32 -43.91 -4.98
C ILE A 165 1.88 -42.47 -5.10
N THR A 166 2.76 -41.56 -5.54
CA THR A 166 2.44 -40.19 -5.89
C THR A 166 2.20 -40.10 -7.38
N ILE A 167 1.00 -39.72 -7.77
CA ILE A 167 0.55 -39.53 -9.16
C ILE A 167 0.63 -38.04 -9.46
N THR A 168 1.33 -37.66 -10.53
CA THR A 168 1.50 -36.25 -10.94
C THR A 168 0.96 -36.06 -12.36
N SER A 169 0.17 -35.00 -12.54
CA SER A 169 -0.31 -34.62 -13.87
C SER A 169 0.85 -34.10 -14.74
N ALA A 170 0.92 -34.53 -15.97
CA ALA A 170 1.84 -34.02 -16.97
C ALA A 170 1.41 -32.60 -17.45
N THR A 171 0.12 -32.26 -17.33
CA THR A 171 -0.41 -30.94 -17.58
C THR A 171 -0.14 -30.09 -16.35
N THR A 172 0.56 -28.98 -16.52
CA THR A 172 0.77 -27.97 -15.46
C THR A 172 -0.44 -27.05 -15.35
N GLY A 173 -0.60 -26.43 -14.20
CA GLY A 173 -1.70 -25.53 -13.89
C GLY A 173 -2.65 -26.12 -12.86
N ASP A 174 -3.63 -25.33 -12.49
CA ASP A 174 -4.60 -25.65 -11.44
C ASP A 174 -5.81 -26.47 -11.92
N GLN A 175 -5.98 -26.64 -13.24
CA GLN A 175 -7.16 -27.24 -13.86
C GLN A 175 -7.43 -28.70 -13.44
N VAL A 176 -6.38 -29.40 -12.98
CA VAL A 176 -6.48 -30.80 -12.50
C VAL A 176 -6.69 -30.88 -10.99
N ASN A 177 -6.67 -29.73 -10.29
CA ASN A 177 -6.94 -29.70 -8.85
C ASN A 177 -8.38 -30.15 -8.56
N GLY A 178 -8.52 -31.01 -7.54
CA GLY A 178 -9.82 -31.54 -7.15
C GLY A 178 -10.23 -32.80 -7.93
N PHE A 179 -9.52 -33.21 -9.00
CA PHE A 179 -9.82 -34.44 -9.70
C PHE A 179 -9.74 -35.63 -8.75
N ILE A 180 -10.79 -36.47 -8.80
CA ILE A 180 -10.97 -37.57 -7.87
C ILE A 180 -10.14 -38.77 -8.33
N ILE A 181 -9.31 -39.29 -7.42
CA ILE A 181 -8.63 -40.57 -7.65
C ILE A 181 -9.54 -41.70 -7.18
N THR A 182 -9.77 -42.69 -8.07
CA THR A 182 -10.48 -43.91 -7.77
C THR A 182 -9.62 -45.12 -8.12
N ASN A 183 -9.90 -46.26 -7.51
CA ASN A 183 -9.21 -47.50 -7.83
C ASN A 183 -10.13 -48.71 -7.78
N THR A 184 -9.69 -49.78 -8.44
CA THR A 184 -10.23 -51.13 -8.31
C THR A 184 -9.12 -52.04 -7.84
N LEU A 185 -9.33 -52.76 -6.74
CA LEU A 185 -8.33 -53.56 -6.06
C LEU A 185 -8.88 -54.96 -5.76
N THR A 186 -8.02 -55.95 -5.81
CA THR A 186 -8.34 -57.33 -5.35
C THR A 186 -7.45 -57.65 -4.15
N THR A 187 -8.04 -57.87 -2.98
CA THR A 187 -7.39 -58.21 -1.70
C THR A 187 -6.49 -57.12 -1.09
N ILE A 188 -5.86 -56.26 -1.89
CA ILE A 188 -5.14 -55.06 -1.45
C ILE A 188 -6.19 -53.99 -1.05
N THR A 189 -5.85 -53.14 -0.07
CA THR A 189 -6.64 -51.95 0.29
C THR A 189 -5.82 -50.70 0.06
N SER A 190 -6.48 -49.56 -0.04
CA SER A 190 -5.78 -48.27 -0.22
C SER A 190 -6.42 -47.12 0.52
N THR A 191 -5.60 -46.08 0.74
CA THR A 191 -6.04 -44.72 1.12
C THR A 191 -5.74 -43.79 -0.03
N LEU A 192 -6.74 -42.99 -0.44
CA LEU A 192 -6.64 -42.09 -1.58
C LEU A 192 -6.61 -40.64 -1.14
N VAL A 193 -5.75 -39.84 -1.77
CA VAL A 193 -5.76 -38.37 -1.68
C VAL A 193 -5.92 -37.83 -3.10
N ASN A 194 -6.98 -37.09 -3.35
CA ASN A 194 -7.29 -36.52 -4.66
C ASN A 194 -6.19 -35.55 -5.15
N MET A 195 -6.22 -35.27 -6.44
CA MET A 195 -5.29 -34.37 -7.11
C MET A 195 -5.40 -32.97 -6.54
N LYS A 196 -4.25 -32.34 -6.22
CA LYS A 196 -4.15 -31.00 -5.64
C LYS A 196 -2.77 -30.39 -5.88
N TYR A 197 -2.64 -29.11 -5.59
CA TYR A 197 -1.39 -28.33 -5.68
C TYR A 197 -0.82 -28.16 -7.09
N GLY A 198 -1.60 -28.37 -8.13
CA GLY A 198 -1.28 -27.86 -9.45
C GLY A 198 -1.32 -26.34 -9.40
N SER A 199 -0.39 -25.67 -10.06
CA SER A 199 -0.26 -24.22 -10.03
C SER A 199 0.02 -23.67 -11.42
N ASP A 200 -0.60 -22.54 -11.73
CA ASP A 200 -0.24 -21.72 -12.88
C ASP A 200 1.00 -20.89 -12.57
N ALA A 201 1.76 -20.59 -13.62
CA ALA A 201 2.82 -19.60 -13.49
C ALA A 201 2.23 -18.20 -13.40
N LEU A 202 2.98 -17.29 -12.79
CA LEU A 202 2.70 -15.87 -12.89
C LEU A 202 2.72 -15.43 -14.35
N ILE A 203 1.65 -14.77 -14.79
CA ILE A 203 1.62 -14.10 -16.10
C ILE A 203 2.40 -12.78 -15.97
N ALA A 204 3.60 -12.76 -16.55
CA ALA A 204 4.46 -11.59 -16.52
C ALA A 204 3.86 -10.44 -17.32
N ASN A 205 3.71 -9.26 -16.70
CA ASN A 205 3.21 -8.05 -17.34
C ASN A 205 3.79 -6.82 -16.64
N ALA A 206 4.27 -5.84 -17.42
CA ALA A 206 4.83 -4.60 -16.87
C ALA A 206 3.85 -3.82 -15.98
N ASP A 207 2.56 -4.00 -16.24
CA ASP A 207 1.47 -3.35 -15.52
C ASP A 207 0.83 -4.22 -14.43
N ASN A 208 1.48 -5.29 -13.98
CA ASN A 208 1.00 -6.10 -12.87
C ASN A 208 0.92 -5.30 -11.58
N TYR A 209 -0.26 -5.31 -10.96
CA TYR A 209 -0.50 -4.75 -9.62
C TYR A 209 -0.88 -5.87 -8.66
N TRP A 210 -0.29 -5.84 -7.48
CA TRP A 210 -0.46 -6.87 -6.48
C TRP A 210 -1.26 -6.37 -5.28
N MET A 211 -2.22 -7.19 -4.85
CA MET A 211 -2.88 -7.03 -3.57
C MET A 211 -2.57 -8.23 -2.68
N PHE A 212 -2.31 -7.96 -1.43
CA PHE A 212 -1.99 -8.97 -0.43
C PHE A 212 -2.96 -8.91 0.73
N ASP A 213 -3.28 -10.07 1.26
CA ASP A 213 -3.97 -10.22 2.53
C ASP A 213 -3.53 -11.51 3.23
N VAL A 214 -3.89 -11.66 4.49
CA VAL A 214 -3.58 -12.85 5.28
C VAL A 214 -4.88 -13.46 5.80
N GLN A 215 -5.03 -14.76 5.55
CA GLN A 215 -6.19 -15.53 5.99
C GLN A 215 -5.76 -16.78 6.74
N TYR A 216 -6.42 -17.06 7.85
CA TYR A 216 -6.26 -18.32 8.57
C TYR A 216 -7.05 -19.43 7.89
N ALA A 217 -6.42 -20.59 7.67
CA ALA A 217 -7.03 -21.80 7.12
C ALA A 217 -7.22 -22.83 8.24
N SER A 218 -8.48 -23.22 8.46
CA SER A 218 -8.85 -24.14 9.55
C SER A 218 -8.38 -25.57 9.33
N SER A 219 -8.39 -26.05 8.08
CA SER A 219 -7.98 -27.40 7.73
C SER A 219 -6.51 -27.68 7.97
N THR A 220 -5.66 -26.68 7.80
CA THR A 220 -4.21 -26.78 7.98
C THR A 220 -3.70 -26.16 9.27
N ASN A 221 -4.54 -25.41 9.97
CA ASN A 221 -4.20 -24.65 11.18
C ASN A 221 -3.04 -23.64 10.94
N GLN A 222 -3.04 -22.99 9.78
CA GLN A 222 -1.98 -22.08 9.35
C GLN A 222 -2.53 -20.76 8.82
N ASN A 223 -1.71 -19.70 8.91
CA ASN A 223 -1.96 -18.45 8.24
C ASN A 223 -1.36 -18.47 6.83
N TYR A 224 -2.20 -18.28 5.84
CA TYR A 224 -1.79 -18.13 4.45
C TYR A 224 -1.68 -16.65 4.07
N LEU A 225 -0.59 -16.32 3.37
CA LEU A 225 -0.54 -15.17 2.51
C LEU A 225 -1.39 -15.47 1.29
N ILE A 226 -2.32 -14.60 0.99
CA ILE A 226 -3.07 -14.61 -0.27
C ILE A 226 -2.58 -13.41 -1.08
N ALA A 227 -2.21 -13.65 -2.31
CA ALA A 227 -1.71 -12.64 -3.23
C ALA A 227 -2.56 -12.64 -4.49
N SER A 228 -3.16 -11.52 -4.84
CA SER A 228 -3.85 -11.34 -6.11
C SER A 228 -3.05 -10.43 -7.00
N VAL A 229 -2.95 -10.77 -8.26
CA VAL A 229 -2.28 -9.97 -9.29
C VAL A 229 -3.16 -9.83 -10.52
N SER A 230 -3.22 -8.64 -11.06
CA SER A 230 -3.84 -8.38 -12.35
C SER A 230 -3.10 -7.28 -13.10
N PRO A 231 -2.98 -7.37 -14.42
CA PRO A 231 -2.45 -6.29 -15.22
C PRO A 231 -3.33 -5.06 -15.10
N ASN A 232 -2.70 -3.91 -14.84
CA ASN A 232 -3.34 -2.61 -14.81
C ASN A 232 -4.63 -2.55 -13.97
N GLY A 233 -4.51 -2.92 -12.69
CA GLY A 233 -5.60 -3.17 -11.73
C GLY A 233 -6.80 -2.23 -11.74
N SER A 234 -6.65 -0.99 -12.19
CA SER A 234 -7.74 -0.01 -12.30
C SER A 234 -8.26 0.19 -13.73
N CYS A 235 -7.66 -0.40 -14.77
CA CYS A 235 -8.14 -0.22 -16.15
C CYS A 235 -9.30 -1.17 -16.50
N VAL A 236 -10.31 -0.60 -17.15
CA VAL A 236 -11.53 -1.30 -17.58
C VAL A 236 -11.29 -2.29 -18.73
N CYS A 237 -10.13 -2.19 -19.38
CA CYS A 237 -9.94 -2.74 -20.72
C CYS A 237 -9.20 -4.08 -20.80
N ASN A 238 -9.05 -4.82 -19.71
CA ASN A 238 -8.27 -6.04 -19.72
C ASN A 238 -9.16 -7.27 -19.54
N ASP A 239 -9.19 -8.14 -20.56
CA ASP A 239 -9.95 -9.41 -20.57
C ASP A 239 -9.27 -10.53 -19.77
N GLN A 240 -8.20 -10.23 -19.03
CA GLN A 240 -7.53 -11.22 -18.19
C GLN A 240 -8.21 -11.33 -16.83
N ASP A 241 -8.49 -12.54 -16.40
CA ASP A 241 -9.28 -12.85 -15.20
C ASP A 241 -8.60 -12.51 -13.87
N GLY A 242 -7.35 -12.08 -13.89
CA GLY A 242 -6.51 -11.93 -12.71
C GLY A 242 -6.13 -13.30 -12.13
N GLN A 243 -5.05 -13.34 -11.39
CA GLN A 243 -4.57 -14.58 -10.76
C GLN A 243 -4.57 -14.40 -9.23
N ILE A 244 -4.91 -15.47 -8.50
CA ILE A 244 -4.81 -15.54 -7.05
C ILE A 244 -3.83 -16.65 -6.68
N PHE A 245 -2.92 -16.34 -5.78
CA PHE A 245 -1.91 -17.26 -5.27
C PHE A 245 -1.95 -17.33 -3.74
N PHE A 246 -1.53 -18.44 -3.19
CA PHE A 246 -1.46 -18.63 -1.75
C PHE A 246 -0.19 -19.39 -1.34
N GLY A 247 0.19 -19.22 -0.09
CA GLY A 247 1.25 -19.98 0.55
C GLY A 247 1.40 -19.56 2.01
N GLU A 248 2.15 -20.30 2.79
CA GLU A 248 2.37 -19.94 4.20
C GLU A 248 2.96 -18.53 4.31
N VAL A 249 2.35 -17.68 5.15
CA VAL A 249 2.83 -16.29 5.32
C VAL A 249 4.25 -16.22 5.85
N LEU A 250 4.66 -17.18 6.67
CA LEU A 250 6.02 -17.30 7.21
C LEU A 250 6.95 -18.13 6.32
N GLY A 251 6.38 -18.86 5.37
CA GLY A 251 7.10 -19.76 4.49
C GLY A 251 8.05 -19.05 3.52
N THR A 252 8.99 -19.79 2.98
CA THR A 252 9.92 -19.34 1.93
C THR A 252 9.64 -20.02 0.59
N GLY A 253 8.67 -20.95 0.55
CA GLY A 253 8.29 -21.67 -0.65
C GLY A 253 7.59 -20.76 -1.67
N ILE A 254 7.62 -21.18 -2.92
CA ILE A 254 6.88 -20.60 -4.04
C ILE A 254 5.38 -20.64 -3.73
N LEU A 255 4.63 -19.64 -4.18
CA LEU A 255 3.17 -19.62 -4.02
C LEU A 255 2.51 -20.54 -5.06
N SER A 256 1.38 -21.12 -4.68
CA SER A 256 0.53 -21.93 -5.55
C SER A 256 -0.71 -21.15 -5.97
N SER A 257 -1.24 -21.40 -7.17
CA SER A 257 -2.46 -20.74 -7.64
C SER A 257 -3.72 -21.26 -6.93
N ILE A 258 -4.73 -20.41 -6.86
CA ILE A 258 -6.11 -20.76 -6.45
C ILE A 258 -6.98 -20.70 -7.70
N SER A 259 -7.65 -21.83 -8.02
CA SER A 259 -8.56 -21.90 -9.15
C SER A 259 -9.81 -21.05 -8.93
N LEU A 260 -10.10 -20.16 -9.86
CA LEU A 260 -11.33 -19.38 -9.86
C LEU A 260 -12.50 -20.20 -10.38
N PRO A 261 -13.71 -20.07 -9.78
CA PRO A 261 -14.91 -20.68 -10.33
C PRO A 261 -15.25 -20.14 -11.73
N ALA A 262 -16.02 -20.90 -12.50
CA ALA A 262 -16.51 -20.46 -13.80
C ALA A 262 -17.25 -19.11 -13.68
N ASN A 263 -17.01 -18.20 -14.61
CA ASN A 263 -17.54 -16.82 -14.65
C ASN A 263 -17.10 -15.92 -13.47
N ALA A 264 -16.10 -16.31 -12.72
CA ALA A 264 -15.45 -15.50 -11.70
C ALA A 264 -14.23 -14.79 -12.27
N ASN A 265 -13.86 -13.67 -11.69
CA ASN A 265 -12.57 -13.01 -11.95
C ASN A 265 -12.09 -12.26 -10.69
N ALA A 266 -10.78 -12.07 -10.61
CA ALA A 266 -10.12 -11.37 -9.49
C ALA A 266 -9.34 -10.13 -9.97
N THR A 267 -9.80 -9.51 -11.05
CA THR A 267 -9.11 -8.38 -11.69
C THR A 267 -9.09 -7.12 -10.82
N GLY A 268 -9.94 -7.02 -9.81
CA GLY A 268 -9.95 -5.93 -8.83
C GLY A 268 -9.12 -6.22 -7.59
N GLY A 269 -8.96 -7.50 -7.23
CA GLY A 269 -8.17 -7.93 -6.08
C GLY A 269 -8.88 -8.86 -5.11
N ILE A 270 -8.34 -8.91 -3.91
CA ILE A 270 -8.81 -9.75 -2.80
C ILE A 270 -8.92 -8.95 -1.51
N VAL A 271 -9.73 -9.47 -0.57
CA VAL A 271 -9.78 -8.99 0.83
C VAL A 271 -10.24 -10.11 1.76
N SER A 272 -9.62 -10.21 2.92
CA SER A 272 -10.03 -11.11 3.98
C SER A 272 -11.09 -10.44 4.86
N LEU A 273 -12.32 -10.96 4.81
CA LEU A 273 -13.38 -10.64 5.77
C LEU A 273 -13.57 -11.88 6.65
N HIS A 274 -12.63 -12.10 7.55
CA HIS A 274 -12.53 -13.32 8.34
C HIS A 274 -13.90 -13.82 8.85
N PRO A 275 -14.26 -15.10 8.65
CA PRO A 275 -13.43 -16.22 8.17
C PRO A 275 -13.47 -16.46 6.65
N TYR A 276 -13.95 -15.53 5.84
CA TYR A 276 -14.07 -15.67 4.39
C TYR A 276 -12.99 -14.88 3.65
N LEU A 277 -12.43 -15.48 2.59
CA LEU A 277 -11.66 -14.75 1.59
C LEU A 277 -12.60 -14.24 0.51
N PHE A 278 -12.56 -12.94 0.23
CA PHE A 278 -13.29 -12.34 -0.88
C PHE A 278 -12.35 -12.05 -2.05
N TYR A 279 -12.85 -12.22 -3.26
CA TYR A 279 -12.23 -11.79 -4.50
C TYR A 279 -13.24 -11.00 -5.33
N TYR A 280 -12.77 -10.04 -6.11
CA TYR A 280 -13.65 -9.14 -6.83
C TYR A 280 -12.99 -8.58 -8.10
N GLY A 281 -13.82 -8.10 -9.05
CA GLY A 281 -13.28 -7.58 -10.30
C GLY A 281 -14.30 -7.00 -11.27
N THR A 282 -14.05 -7.24 -12.54
CA THR A 282 -14.88 -6.75 -13.65
C THR A 282 -16.33 -7.22 -13.52
N ASP A 283 -17.24 -6.52 -14.21
CA ASP A 283 -18.66 -6.82 -14.22
C ASP A 283 -19.37 -6.73 -12.86
N GLY A 284 -18.76 -6.04 -11.89
CA GLY A 284 -19.31 -5.92 -10.55
C GLY A 284 -19.36 -7.23 -9.78
N ILE A 285 -18.48 -8.15 -10.10
CA ILE A 285 -18.40 -9.47 -9.47
C ILE A 285 -17.75 -9.35 -8.10
N ILE A 286 -18.37 -9.99 -7.11
CA ILE A 286 -17.79 -10.27 -5.80
C ILE A 286 -18.06 -11.74 -5.50
N GLY A 287 -16.98 -12.50 -5.24
CA GLY A 287 -17.07 -13.88 -4.79
C GLY A 287 -16.43 -14.05 -3.41
N TRP A 288 -16.75 -15.15 -2.76
CA TRP A 288 -16.22 -15.49 -1.44
C TRP A 288 -15.96 -17.00 -1.30
N SER A 289 -14.97 -17.34 -0.48
CA SER A 289 -14.55 -18.71 -0.17
C SER A 289 -15.52 -19.39 0.79
N VAL A 290 -15.29 -20.67 1.03
CA VAL A 290 -15.84 -21.37 2.20
C VAL A 290 -15.26 -20.76 3.48
N ALA A 291 -16.06 -20.69 4.55
CA ALA A 291 -15.62 -20.15 5.83
C ALA A 291 -14.41 -20.93 6.38
N GLY A 292 -13.32 -20.23 6.66
CA GLY A 292 -12.08 -20.83 7.17
C GLY A 292 -11.25 -21.63 6.17
N GLU A 293 -11.65 -21.67 4.88
CA GLU A 293 -10.93 -22.37 3.81
C GLU A 293 -10.68 -21.41 2.64
N PRO A 294 -9.64 -20.58 2.70
CA PRO A 294 -9.40 -19.53 1.70
C PRO A 294 -9.10 -20.05 0.29
N THR A 295 -8.70 -21.32 0.17
CA THR A 295 -8.38 -21.95 -1.11
C THR A 295 -9.56 -22.68 -1.75
N ASP A 296 -10.70 -22.80 -1.03
CA ASP A 296 -11.91 -23.43 -1.54
C ASP A 296 -12.96 -22.36 -1.93
N LEU A 297 -13.07 -22.13 -3.23
CA LEU A 297 -13.98 -21.16 -3.83
C LEU A 297 -15.21 -21.81 -4.49
N THR A 298 -15.36 -23.14 -4.39
CA THR A 298 -16.36 -23.91 -5.16
C THR A 298 -17.31 -24.74 -4.32
N SER A 299 -16.90 -25.15 -3.11
CA SER A 299 -17.74 -25.98 -2.23
C SER A 299 -18.90 -25.22 -1.59
N ALA A 300 -19.82 -25.95 -0.99
CA ALA A 300 -20.98 -25.39 -0.31
C ALA A 300 -20.56 -24.39 0.78
N GLY A 301 -21.11 -23.19 0.75
CA GLY A 301 -20.73 -22.06 1.62
C GLY A 301 -19.89 -20.99 0.93
N SER A 302 -19.22 -21.32 -0.19
CA SER A 302 -18.69 -20.33 -1.12
C SER A 302 -19.80 -19.73 -2.01
N GLY A 303 -19.52 -18.65 -2.69
CA GLY A 303 -20.49 -18.06 -3.59
C GLY A 303 -19.93 -16.94 -4.47
N LEU A 304 -20.76 -16.53 -5.41
CA LEU A 304 -20.48 -15.49 -6.40
C LEU A 304 -21.72 -14.63 -6.58
N ALA A 305 -21.57 -13.32 -6.56
CA ALA A 305 -22.64 -12.36 -6.81
C ALA A 305 -22.17 -11.26 -7.77
N ARG A 306 -23.06 -10.85 -8.66
CA ARG A 306 -22.89 -9.64 -9.46
C ARG A 306 -23.65 -8.51 -8.76
N VAL A 307 -22.93 -7.59 -8.13
CA VAL A 307 -23.51 -6.57 -7.22
C VAL A 307 -23.63 -5.20 -7.86
N TRP A 308 -22.89 -4.96 -8.96
CA TRP A 308 -22.85 -3.69 -9.66
C TRP A 308 -22.61 -3.87 -11.16
N GLY A 309 -22.75 -2.79 -11.94
CA GLY A 309 -22.51 -2.83 -13.39
C GLY A 309 -21.07 -2.49 -13.78
N GLN A 310 -20.28 -1.94 -12.86
CA GLN A 310 -18.90 -1.53 -13.09
C GLN A 310 -17.93 -2.42 -12.32
N LYS A 311 -16.63 -2.38 -12.69
CA LYS A 311 -15.56 -3.09 -12.00
C LYS A 311 -15.48 -2.68 -10.53
N ILE A 312 -15.36 -3.66 -9.65
CA ILE A 312 -14.98 -3.46 -8.24
C ILE A 312 -13.47 -3.40 -8.17
N ILE A 313 -12.95 -2.32 -7.58
CA ILE A 313 -11.51 -1.99 -7.62
C ILE A 313 -10.83 -2.31 -6.29
N LYS A 314 -11.55 -2.09 -5.16
CA LYS A 314 -11.00 -2.27 -3.82
C LYS A 314 -12.05 -2.80 -2.87
N GLY A 315 -11.63 -3.71 -2.00
CA GLY A 315 -12.37 -4.13 -0.82
C GLY A 315 -11.55 -3.88 0.44
N LEU A 316 -12.20 -3.47 1.54
CA LEU A 316 -11.59 -3.35 2.87
C LEU A 316 -12.54 -3.89 3.93
N PRO A 317 -12.03 -4.51 5.00
CA PRO A 317 -12.86 -4.97 6.10
C PRO A 317 -13.44 -3.77 6.86
N MET A 318 -14.72 -3.87 7.22
CA MET A 318 -15.42 -2.88 8.03
C MET A 318 -15.64 -3.45 9.43
N ARG A 319 -15.42 -2.66 10.46
CA ARG A 319 -15.78 -3.04 11.82
C ARG A 319 -17.31 -3.08 11.93
N ALA A 320 -17.88 -4.28 12.10
CA ALA A 320 -19.30 -4.43 12.37
C ALA A 320 -19.61 -3.96 13.79
N GLY A 321 -20.69 -3.18 13.95
CA GLY A 321 -21.02 -2.52 15.22
C GLY A 321 -21.43 -3.44 16.38
N SER A 322 -21.60 -4.76 16.17
CA SER A 322 -22.00 -5.72 17.22
C SER A 322 -21.16 -7.00 17.24
N GLY A 323 -19.88 -6.94 16.89
CA GLY A 323 -19.00 -8.05 17.19
C GLY A 323 -18.48 -8.84 15.98
N THR A 324 -18.84 -10.12 15.84
CA THR A 324 -18.08 -11.11 15.07
C THR A 324 -18.56 -11.36 13.63
N ALA A 325 -19.59 -10.67 13.17
CA ALA A 325 -20.11 -10.86 11.81
C ALA A 325 -19.19 -10.19 10.78
N PRO A 326 -18.72 -10.91 9.74
CA PRO A 326 -17.91 -10.32 8.72
C PRO A 326 -18.67 -9.25 7.93
N ALA A 327 -18.05 -8.09 7.77
CA ALA A 327 -18.57 -7.00 6.97
C ALA A 327 -17.44 -6.28 6.24
N GLY A 328 -17.70 -5.76 5.05
CA GLY A 328 -16.72 -5.06 4.25
C GLY A 328 -17.33 -3.96 3.39
N LEU A 329 -16.48 -3.02 2.99
CA LEU A 329 -16.80 -2.01 1.99
C LEU A 329 -16.02 -2.32 0.71
N PHE A 330 -16.71 -2.16 -0.40
CA PHE A 330 -16.18 -2.36 -1.74
C PHE A 330 -16.38 -1.09 -2.57
N TRP A 331 -15.33 -0.63 -3.22
CA TRP A 331 -15.36 0.52 -4.12
C TRP A 331 -15.40 0.04 -5.56
N ALA A 332 -16.47 0.43 -6.26
CA ALA A 332 -16.54 0.42 -7.71
C ALA A 332 -16.04 1.76 -8.27
N PHE A 333 -15.93 1.90 -9.59
CA PHE A 333 -15.53 3.17 -10.20
C PHE A 333 -16.46 4.34 -9.85
N ASP A 334 -17.74 4.07 -9.60
CA ASP A 334 -18.79 5.07 -9.43
C ASP A 334 -19.70 4.83 -8.23
N ALA A 335 -19.38 3.83 -7.39
CA ALA A 335 -20.21 3.47 -6.24
C ALA A 335 -19.38 2.89 -5.08
N VAL A 336 -19.97 2.97 -3.88
CA VAL A 336 -19.49 2.26 -2.68
C VAL A 336 -20.56 1.27 -2.23
N ILE A 337 -20.17 0.01 -2.05
CA ILE A 337 -21.03 -1.11 -1.74
C ILE A 337 -20.63 -1.71 -0.40
N ARG A 338 -21.60 -2.02 0.45
CA ARG A 338 -21.37 -2.71 1.73
C ARG A 338 -21.78 -4.17 1.59
N ALA A 339 -20.88 -5.07 1.95
CA ALA A 339 -21.18 -6.47 2.18
C ALA A 339 -21.44 -6.72 3.66
N THR A 340 -22.52 -7.43 3.99
CA THR A 340 -22.91 -7.78 5.35
C THR A 340 -23.26 -9.26 5.43
N PHE A 341 -22.71 -9.95 6.41
CA PHE A 341 -23.01 -11.35 6.66
C PHE A 341 -24.44 -11.51 7.21
N THR A 342 -25.24 -12.38 6.60
CA THR A 342 -26.63 -12.68 7.02
C THR A 342 -26.78 -14.02 7.70
N GLY A 343 -25.87 -14.98 7.43
CA GLY A 343 -25.87 -16.31 8.05
C GLY A 343 -27.00 -17.24 7.61
N GLY A 344 -27.76 -16.85 6.57
CA GLY A 344 -28.87 -17.63 6.01
C GLY A 344 -28.49 -18.37 4.72
N ALA A 345 -29.51 -18.73 3.95
CA ALA A 345 -29.32 -19.32 2.61
C ALA A 345 -28.55 -18.37 1.68
N THR A 346 -28.73 -17.08 1.84
CA THR A 346 -27.91 -16.04 1.25
C THR A 346 -26.82 -15.69 2.26
N VAL A 347 -25.59 -16.14 2.05
CA VAL A 347 -24.49 -15.95 3.02
C VAL A 347 -24.19 -14.48 3.26
N PHE A 348 -24.18 -13.68 2.18
CA PHE A 348 -23.94 -12.23 2.24
C PHE A 348 -25.03 -11.43 1.54
N GLN A 349 -25.33 -10.27 2.09
CA GLN A 349 -26.15 -9.22 1.47
C GLN A 349 -25.25 -8.08 1.05
N PHE A 350 -25.57 -7.47 -0.10
CA PHE A 350 -24.85 -6.33 -0.67
C PHE A 350 -25.77 -5.13 -0.79
N ASP A 351 -25.41 -4.03 -0.12
CA ASP A 351 -26.16 -2.78 -0.12
C ASP A 351 -25.33 -1.67 -0.77
N ILE A 352 -25.94 -0.91 -1.67
CA ILE A 352 -25.29 0.28 -2.23
C ILE A 352 -25.35 1.39 -1.18
N VAL A 353 -24.18 1.86 -0.73
CA VAL A 353 -24.04 2.92 0.27
C VAL A 353 -24.07 4.30 -0.36
N ALA A 354 -23.42 4.44 -1.50
CA ALA A 354 -23.37 5.70 -2.26
C ALA A 354 -23.13 5.43 -3.73
N THR A 355 -23.67 6.32 -4.57
CA THR A 355 -23.43 6.36 -6.02
C THR A 355 -22.90 7.73 -6.40
N GLY A 356 -22.27 7.84 -7.58
CA GLY A 356 -21.67 9.10 -8.04
C GLY A 356 -20.40 9.48 -7.27
N THR A 357 -19.79 8.49 -6.59
CA THR A 357 -18.47 8.61 -5.99
C THR A 357 -17.43 8.00 -6.93
N SER A 358 -16.21 8.49 -6.87
CA SER A 358 -15.11 7.93 -7.67
C SER A 358 -13.98 7.44 -6.76
N ILE A 359 -13.15 6.57 -7.28
CA ILE A 359 -11.88 6.16 -6.66
C ILE A 359 -10.76 6.23 -7.71
N MET A 360 -9.64 6.83 -7.36
CA MET A 360 -8.54 7.08 -8.28
C MET A 360 -7.75 5.81 -8.63
N SER A 361 -7.48 5.00 -7.62
CA SER A 361 -6.74 3.74 -7.77
C SER A 361 -7.13 2.74 -6.67
N GLN A 362 -6.77 1.49 -6.88
CA GLN A 362 -6.95 0.41 -5.90
C GLN A 362 -6.17 0.62 -4.59
N PHE A 363 -5.16 1.49 -4.59
CA PHE A 363 -4.34 1.82 -3.43
C PHE A 363 -4.64 3.19 -2.84
N ALA A 364 -5.60 3.94 -3.38
CA ALA A 364 -5.92 5.30 -2.95
C ALA A 364 -6.84 5.39 -1.72
N VAL A 365 -7.18 4.26 -1.09
CA VAL A 365 -8.07 4.21 0.09
C VAL A 365 -7.37 3.58 1.28
N VAL A 366 -7.57 4.16 2.48
CA VAL A 366 -7.04 3.66 3.76
C VAL A 366 -8.09 3.72 4.87
N ASP A 367 -8.07 2.72 5.74
CA ASP A 367 -8.78 2.75 7.04
C ASP A 367 -7.92 3.46 8.09
N TYR A 368 -8.47 4.49 8.70
CA TYR A 368 -7.91 5.16 9.86
C TYR A 368 -8.96 5.23 10.98
N ASP A 369 -8.77 4.44 12.03
CA ASP A 369 -9.66 4.33 13.20
C ASP A 369 -11.13 4.01 12.87
N GLY A 370 -11.36 3.18 11.83
CA GLY A 370 -12.69 2.78 11.40
C GLY A 370 -13.40 3.80 10.50
N VAL A 371 -12.71 4.86 10.11
CA VAL A 371 -13.12 5.81 9.06
C VAL A 371 -12.27 5.55 7.82
N PHE A 372 -12.92 5.42 6.68
CA PHE A 372 -12.23 5.22 5.42
C PHE A 372 -12.02 6.56 4.73
N TYR A 373 -10.80 6.81 4.26
CA TYR A 373 -10.39 8.01 3.55
C TYR A 373 -9.87 7.62 2.18
N TRP A 374 -10.31 8.29 1.09
CA TRP A 374 -9.82 8.00 -0.25
C TRP A 374 -9.79 9.21 -1.16
N ALA A 375 -8.91 9.14 -2.17
CA ALA A 375 -8.90 10.08 -3.28
C ALA A 375 -9.80 9.55 -4.41
N GLY A 376 -10.77 10.36 -4.80
CA GLY A 376 -11.50 10.20 -6.05
C GLY A 376 -10.74 10.78 -7.23
N VAL A 377 -11.38 10.93 -8.38
CA VAL A 377 -10.75 11.52 -9.57
C VAL A 377 -10.80 13.06 -9.56
N ASP A 378 -11.62 13.66 -8.73
CA ASP A 378 -11.85 15.11 -8.66
C ASP A 378 -11.92 15.69 -7.25
N ARG A 379 -12.01 14.86 -6.22
CA ARG A 379 -12.14 15.27 -4.81
C ARG A 379 -11.74 14.16 -3.85
N PHE A 380 -11.58 14.52 -2.59
CA PHE A 380 -11.32 13.57 -1.51
C PHE A 380 -12.59 13.22 -0.76
N TYR A 381 -12.70 11.96 -0.38
CA TYR A 381 -13.88 11.44 0.32
C TYR A 381 -13.51 10.78 1.64
N MET A 382 -14.50 10.72 2.52
CA MET A 382 -14.46 9.91 3.74
C MET A 382 -15.77 9.15 3.95
N PHE A 383 -15.68 8.02 4.65
CA PHE A 383 -16.83 7.24 5.10
C PHE A 383 -16.71 6.92 6.58
N ASN A 384 -17.70 7.38 7.36
CA ASN A 384 -17.87 7.09 8.79
C ASN A 384 -19.29 6.59 9.10
N GLY A 385 -19.88 5.82 8.18
CA GLY A 385 -21.29 5.44 8.15
C GLY A 385 -22.04 6.12 7.00
N VAL A 386 -21.57 7.28 6.55
CA VAL A 386 -22.09 8.01 5.38
C VAL A 386 -20.89 8.51 4.57
N VAL A 387 -20.98 8.44 3.25
CA VAL A 387 -19.98 9.02 2.35
C VAL A 387 -20.10 10.54 2.35
N ARG A 388 -18.97 11.22 2.55
CA ARG A 388 -18.87 12.68 2.55
C ARG A 388 -17.61 13.12 1.82
N GLU A 389 -17.67 14.28 1.21
CA GLU A 389 -16.49 14.99 0.71
C GLU A 389 -15.67 15.53 1.89
N ILE A 390 -14.34 15.50 1.76
CA ILE A 390 -13.42 16.17 2.67
C ILE A 390 -13.04 17.51 2.03
N PRO A 391 -13.46 18.64 2.60
CA PRO A 391 -13.13 19.95 2.02
C PRO A 391 -11.62 20.17 2.01
N ASN A 392 -11.09 20.64 0.88
CA ASN A 392 -9.69 21.02 0.74
C ASN A 392 -9.58 22.37 0.02
N SER A 393 -9.47 23.44 0.77
CA SER A 393 -9.28 24.80 0.25
C SER A 393 -7.81 25.20 0.09
N MET A 394 -6.87 24.30 0.41
CA MET A 394 -5.44 24.60 0.43
C MET A 394 -4.73 24.21 -0.87
N ASN A 395 -4.95 22.98 -1.34
CA ASN A 395 -4.18 22.42 -2.44
C ASN A 395 -4.97 21.41 -3.30
N LEU A 396 -6.30 21.57 -3.38
CA LEU A 396 -7.18 20.68 -4.15
C LEU A 396 -6.82 20.69 -5.64
N ASN A 397 -6.81 21.89 -6.25
CA ASN A 397 -6.50 22.04 -7.66
C ASN A 397 -5.03 21.72 -7.95
N TYR A 398 -4.13 22.14 -7.07
CA TYR A 398 -2.71 21.80 -7.19
C TYR A 398 -2.45 20.30 -7.25
N PHE A 399 -3.26 19.51 -6.54
CA PHE A 399 -3.19 18.05 -6.60
C PHE A 399 -3.81 17.51 -7.90
N PHE A 400 -5.09 17.81 -8.16
CA PHE A 400 -5.83 17.21 -9.28
C PHE A 400 -5.38 17.71 -10.65
N ASP A 401 -5.02 18.99 -10.79
CA ASP A 401 -4.46 19.54 -12.03
C ASP A 401 -2.99 19.14 -12.21
N GLY A 402 -2.31 18.83 -11.11
CA GLY A 402 -0.89 18.48 -11.11
C GLY A 402 -0.59 17.00 -11.33
N ILE A 403 -1.54 16.11 -11.15
CA ILE A 403 -1.33 14.67 -11.32
C ILE A 403 -1.12 14.29 -12.79
N ASN A 404 -0.23 13.31 -13.03
CA ASN A 404 -0.10 12.72 -14.36
C ASN A 404 -1.32 11.82 -14.67
N PRO A 405 -2.20 12.19 -15.61
CA PRO A 405 -3.43 11.43 -15.85
C PRO A 405 -3.18 10.01 -16.41
N ASN A 406 -2.03 9.78 -17.06
CA ASN A 406 -1.66 8.48 -17.60
C ASN A 406 -1.17 7.51 -16.51
N GLU A 407 -0.77 8.02 -15.35
CA GLU A 407 -0.14 7.27 -14.27
C GLU A 407 -0.90 7.37 -12.93
N GLN A 408 -2.11 7.93 -12.95
CA GLN A 408 -2.92 8.15 -11.74
C GLN A 408 -3.26 6.85 -10.99
N ASN A 409 -3.26 5.70 -11.70
CA ASN A 409 -3.46 4.37 -11.14
C ASN A 409 -2.35 3.94 -10.17
N LYS A 410 -1.19 4.58 -10.21
CA LYS A 410 -0.07 4.37 -9.28
C LYS A 410 -0.22 5.11 -7.96
N THR A 411 -1.22 5.99 -7.84
CA THR A 411 -1.49 6.71 -6.59
C THR A 411 -1.79 5.72 -5.48
N PHE A 412 -1.07 5.83 -4.37
CA PHE A 412 -1.28 5.00 -3.19
C PHE A 412 -1.34 5.83 -1.92
N CYS A 413 -1.99 5.30 -0.89
CA CYS A 413 -2.11 5.98 0.38
C CYS A 413 -1.65 5.12 1.56
N PHE A 414 -1.25 5.80 2.62
CA PHE A 414 -0.96 5.20 3.92
C PHE A 414 -1.29 6.17 5.04
N LYS A 415 -1.34 5.66 6.27
CA LYS A 415 -1.60 6.46 7.48
C LYS A 415 -0.35 6.62 8.32
N VAL A 416 -0.28 7.73 9.07
CA VAL A 416 0.73 7.96 10.12
C VAL A 416 0.01 8.33 11.42
N PRO A 417 -0.48 7.34 12.18
CA PRO A 417 -1.38 7.58 13.32
C PRO A 417 -0.79 8.48 14.41
N ARG A 418 0.53 8.40 14.65
CA ARG A 418 1.22 9.25 15.63
C ARG A 418 1.00 10.74 15.40
N TYR A 419 0.82 11.14 14.13
CA TYR A 419 0.63 12.53 13.73
C TYR A 419 -0.77 12.81 13.20
N ASN A 420 -1.67 11.81 13.23
CA ASN A 420 -3.04 11.88 12.71
C ASN A 420 -3.09 12.21 11.21
N GLU A 421 -2.18 11.67 10.44
CA GLU A 421 -2.03 11.98 9.02
C GLU A 421 -2.49 10.82 8.14
N VAL A 422 -3.12 11.18 7.02
CA VAL A 422 -3.36 10.32 5.85
C VAL A 422 -2.61 10.93 4.67
N TRP A 423 -1.78 10.12 4.02
CA TRP A 423 -0.92 10.53 2.91
C TRP A 423 -1.41 9.90 1.62
N TRP A 424 -1.54 10.67 0.55
CA TRP A 424 -1.72 10.20 -0.81
C TRP A 424 -0.49 10.56 -1.63
N CYS A 425 0.28 9.54 -2.00
CA CYS A 425 1.43 9.68 -2.88
C CYS A 425 0.98 9.58 -4.33
N TYR A 426 1.45 10.48 -5.19
CA TYR A 426 1.00 10.58 -6.57
C TYR A 426 2.11 10.99 -7.54
N PRO A 427 2.01 10.57 -8.83
CA PRO A 427 2.91 11.02 -9.89
C PRO A 427 2.52 12.42 -10.33
N LYS A 428 3.44 13.39 -10.23
CA LYS A 428 3.18 14.79 -10.56
C LYS A 428 3.77 15.19 -11.90
N GLY A 429 3.00 15.94 -12.68
CA GLY A 429 3.43 16.51 -13.97
C GLY A 429 3.66 15.43 -15.02
N THR A 430 4.90 15.17 -15.39
CA THR A 430 5.30 14.12 -16.34
C THR A 430 5.94 12.92 -15.66
N ALA A 431 5.94 12.88 -14.33
CA ALA A 431 6.52 11.77 -13.59
C ALA A 431 5.74 10.47 -13.84
N THR A 432 6.47 9.39 -14.01
CA THR A 432 5.91 8.03 -14.18
C THR A 432 5.76 7.27 -12.86
N GLU A 433 6.31 7.80 -11.76
CA GLU A 433 6.23 7.25 -10.42
C GLU A 433 5.78 8.33 -9.42
N CYS A 434 5.33 7.93 -8.22
CA CYS A 434 4.88 8.88 -7.21
C CYS A 434 6.05 9.70 -6.65
N THR A 435 6.11 10.97 -7.06
CA THR A 435 7.15 11.93 -6.67
C THR A 435 6.70 12.91 -5.61
N HIS A 436 5.41 13.04 -5.39
CA HIS A 436 4.80 13.97 -4.43
C HIS A 436 3.77 13.27 -3.57
N ALA A 437 3.47 13.89 -2.45
CA ALA A 437 2.37 13.48 -1.58
C ALA A 437 1.54 14.69 -1.15
N VAL A 438 0.23 14.51 -1.09
CA VAL A 438 -0.68 15.40 -0.37
C VAL A 438 -1.06 14.72 0.94
N VAL A 439 -1.12 15.51 2.00
CA VAL A 439 -1.30 15.03 3.37
C VAL A 439 -2.49 15.72 4.02
N PHE A 440 -3.37 14.92 4.60
CA PHE A 440 -4.49 15.40 5.39
C PHE A 440 -4.27 15.06 6.87
N ASN A 441 -4.26 16.07 7.72
CA ASN A 441 -4.29 15.87 9.16
C ASN A 441 -5.73 15.76 9.63
N VAL A 442 -6.13 14.55 9.98
CA VAL A 442 -7.51 14.20 10.35
C VAL A 442 -7.99 14.94 11.61
N LYS A 443 -7.10 15.16 12.58
CA LYS A 443 -7.45 15.79 13.85
C LYS A 443 -7.51 17.32 13.75
N GLU A 444 -6.58 17.92 13.02
CA GLU A 444 -6.49 19.38 12.87
C GLU A 444 -7.27 19.89 11.65
N ASN A 445 -7.79 19.00 10.83
CA ASN A 445 -8.49 19.29 9.58
C ASN A 445 -7.68 20.22 8.67
N THR A 446 -6.40 19.91 8.49
CA THR A 446 -5.45 20.71 7.73
C THR A 446 -4.85 19.91 6.59
N TRP A 447 -4.52 20.62 5.49
CA TRP A 447 -3.93 20.05 4.29
C TRP A 447 -2.55 20.65 4.02
N TYR A 448 -1.61 19.83 3.62
CA TYR A 448 -0.28 20.22 3.17
C TYR A 448 0.26 19.21 2.17
N ASP A 449 1.36 19.54 1.54
CA ASP A 449 1.99 18.71 0.52
C ASP A 449 3.50 18.65 0.71
N THR A 450 4.14 17.68 0.07
CA THR A 450 5.59 17.52 0.07
C THR A 450 6.08 16.74 -1.14
N GLU A 451 7.31 16.99 -1.55
CA GLU A 451 8.02 16.09 -2.45
C GLU A 451 8.44 14.84 -1.68
N LEU A 452 8.40 13.69 -2.36
CA LEU A 452 8.91 12.44 -1.82
C LEU A 452 10.41 12.34 -2.05
N PRO A 453 11.16 11.78 -1.08
CA PRO A 453 12.61 11.68 -1.19
C PRO A 453 13.05 10.65 -2.23
N ASN A 454 14.32 10.76 -2.69
CA ASN A 454 15.00 9.80 -3.55
C ASN A 454 14.21 9.47 -4.82
N THR A 455 13.75 10.49 -5.54
CA THR A 455 12.96 10.41 -6.76
C THR A 455 11.57 9.80 -6.64
N GLY A 456 11.15 9.37 -5.44
CA GLY A 456 9.79 8.93 -5.18
C GLY A 456 9.63 7.63 -4.41
N ARG A 457 8.37 7.18 -4.34
CA ARG A 457 7.94 5.91 -3.75
C ARG A 457 6.94 5.22 -4.67
N SER A 458 6.90 3.88 -4.64
CA SER A 458 6.04 3.09 -5.53
C SER A 458 4.92 2.36 -4.81
N ALA A 459 5.15 1.94 -3.57
CA ALA A 459 4.16 1.26 -2.73
C ALA A 459 4.56 1.33 -1.27
N GLY A 460 3.68 0.93 -0.38
CA GLY A 460 3.98 0.80 1.04
C GLY A 460 2.77 0.91 1.94
N GLU A 461 2.98 0.63 3.21
CA GLU A 461 1.93 0.68 4.23
C GLU A 461 2.48 1.04 5.62
N PHE A 462 1.58 1.38 6.53
CA PHE A 462 1.91 1.59 7.94
C PHE A 462 2.09 0.25 8.66
N ASN A 463 3.20 0.11 9.37
CA ASN A 463 3.46 -1.06 10.19
C ASN A 463 3.34 -0.74 11.69
N ASN A 464 2.49 -1.49 12.39
CA ASN A 464 2.20 -1.28 13.81
C ASN A 464 3.42 -1.50 14.73
N SER A 465 4.32 -2.44 14.39
CA SER A 465 5.50 -2.72 15.22
C SER A 465 6.54 -1.62 15.19
N PHE A 466 6.70 -0.98 14.05
CA PHE A 466 7.55 0.21 13.95
C PHE A 466 6.83 1.49 14.36
N ALA A 467 5.51 1.46 14.46
CA ALA A 467 4.65 2.65 14.54
C ALA A 467 5.00 3.67 13.43
N ALA A 468 5.36 3.18 12.25
CA ALA A 468 5.89 3.96 11.14
C ALA A 468 5.57 3.30 9.78
N PRO A 469 5.47 4.07 8.69
CA PRO A 469 5.35 3.53 7.35
C PRO A 469 6.64 2.81 6.89
N VAL A 470 6.45 1.71 6.15
CA VAL A 470 7.50 1.04 5.36
C VAL A 470 7.12 1.20 3.90
N LEU A 471 7.97 1.87 3.14
CA LEU A 471 7.70 2.26 1.75
C LEU A 471 8.80 1.74 0.83
N THR A 472 8.42 1.38 -0.39
CA THR A 472 9.35 0.97 -1.45
C THR A 472 9.74 2.17 -2.31
N GLY A 473 11.03 2.30 -2.60
CA GLY A 473 11.57 3.38 -3.42
C GLY A 473 11.51 3.06 -4.91
N VAL A 474 11.62 4.09 -5.73
CA VAL A 474 11.68 4.00 -7.20
C VAL A 474 13.10 4.15 -7.74
N GLN A 475 14.02 4.59 -6.89
CA GLN A 475 15.43 4.74 -7.26
C GLN A 475 16.18 3.42 -7.12
N THR A 476 16.93 3.05 -8.15
CA THR A 476 17.91 1.97 -8.13
C THR A 476 19.32 2.54 -8.09
N ASP A 477 20.24 1.85 -7.43
CA ASP A 477 21.68 2.12 -7.45
C ASP A 477 22.47 1.07 -8.24
N GLY A 478 21.78 0.31 -9.09
CA GLY A 478 22.32 -0.82 -9.84
C GLY A 478 22.25 -2.15 -9.10
N SER A 479 21.86 -2.15 -7.81
CA SER A 479 21.68 -3.35 -6.99
C SER A 479 20.21 -3.74 -6.81
N GLY A 480 19.27 -2.87 -7.26
CA GLY A 480 17.84 -3.02 -7.11
C GLY A 480 17.17 -1.82 -6.43
N TYR A 481 15.90 -1.99 -6.09
CA TYR A 481 15.07 -0.93 -5.52
C TYR A 481 15.09 -1.00 -3.99
N LYS A 482 15.30 0.16 -3.34
CA LYS A 482 15.44 0.27 -1.88
C LYS A 482 14.07 0.24 -1.19
N VAL A 483 14.07 -0.33 0.02
CA VAL A 483 12.94 -0.26 0.94
C VAL A 483 13.31 0.63 2.11
N TRP A 484 12.39 1.52 2.51
CA TRP A 484 12.60 2.56 3.47
C TRP A 484 11.61 2.49 4.64
N ARG A 485 12.11 2.50 5.86
CA ARG A 485 11.29 2.81 7.04
C ARG A 485 11.28 4.33 7.21
N HIS A 486 10.11 4.93 7.15
CA HIS A 486 9.89 6.36 7.41
C HIS A 486 9.74 6.66 8.91
N GLU A 487 9.66 7.93 9.27
CA GLU A 487 9.57 8.43 10.66
C GLU A 487 10.72 7.92 11.54
N PHE A 488 11.92 7.80 10.95
CA PHE A 488 13.13 7.38 11.66
C PHE A 488 14.08 8.56 11.84
N LYS A 489 14.20 9.07 13.08
CA LYS A 489 15.00 10.26 13.39
C LYS A 489 14.63 11.46 12.50
N VAL A 490 15.63 12.23 11.99
CA VAL A 490 15.41 13.50 11.27
C VAL A 490 16.11 13.57 9.90
N ASP A 491 16.99 12.61 9.61
CA ASP A 491 17.80 12.56 8.39
C ASP A 491 17.54 11.30 7.56
N GLU A 492 18.16 11.23 6.39
CA GLU A 492 18.24 10.03 5.59
C GLU A 492 19.40 9.15 6.07
N TYR A 493 19.09 7.90 6.41
CA TYR A 493 20.04 6.87 6.82
C TYR A 493 20.12 5.78 5.76
N ASP A 494 21.14 5.86 4.90
CA ASP A 494 21.40 4.90 3.82
C ASP A 494 22.63 4.07 4.12
N GLY A 495 22.45 2.97 4.85
CA GLY A 495 23.55 2.17 5.39
C GLY A 495 24.39 2.96 6.39
N SER A 496 25.65 3.17 6.08
CA SER A 496 26.58 4.02 6.86
C SER A 496 26.54 5.50 6.46
N THR A 497 25.89 5.83 5.35
CA THR A 497 25.81 7.21 4.84
C THR A 497 24.60 7.90 5.45
N ILE A 498 24.84 9.08 6.04
CA ILE A 498 23.77 9.94 6.58
C ILE A 498 23.74 11.22 5.75
N ARG A 499 22.56 11.59 5.25
CA ARG A 499 22.36 12.83 4.49
C ARG A 499 21.28 13.69 5.13
N PRO A 500 21.46 15.02 5.14
CA PRO A 500 20.42 15.90 5.67
C PRO A 500 19.18 15.90 4.78
N ILE A 501 18.01 15.91 5.40
CA ILE A 501 16.74 16.12 4.68
C ILE A 501 16.41 17.61 4.72
N LYS A 502 16.26 18.21 3.55
CA LYS A 502 15.85 19.60 3.40
C LYS A 502 14.41 19.78 3.85
N SER A 503 14.19 20.73 4.73
CA SER A 503 12.86 21.10 5.22
C SER A 503 12.73 22.60 5.28
N ASN A 504 11.62 23.13 4.77
CA ASN A 504 11.33 24.55 4.81
C ASN A 504 9.83 24.83 4.92
N PHE A 505 9.50 26.04 5.34
CA PHE A 505 8.16 26.59 5.26
C PHE A 505 8.22 28.12 5.12
N GLU A 506 7.24 28.72 4.46
CA GLU A 506 7.11 30.16 4.24
C GLU A 506 5.77 30.64 4.83
N THR A 507 5.82 31.68 5.64
CA THR A 507 4.63 32.27 6.28
C THR A 507 3.70 32.91 5.25
N ALA A 508 2.48 33.21 5.66
CA ALA A 508 1.63 34.17 4.95
C ALA A 508 2.28 35.57 4.94
N ASP A 509 1.73 36.45 4.13
CA ASP A 509 2.17 37.84 4.06
C ASP A 509 2.03 38.57 5.41
N LEU A 510 3.12 39.17 5.91
CA LEU A 510 3.17 39.85 7.20
C LEU A 510 2.21 41.01 7.26
N SER A 511 2.07 41.78 6.19
CA SER A 511 1.19 42.95 6.20
C SER A 511 -0.27 42.55 6.36
N THR A 512 -0.67 41.46 5.76
CA THR A 512 -2.02 40.87 5.90
C THR A 512 -2.24 40.33 7.32
N LEU A 513 -1.26 39.60 7.87
CA LEU A 513 -1.35 39.05 9.22
C LEU A 513 -1.42 40.09 10.32
N VAL A 514 -0.70 41.23 10.14
CA VAL A 514 -0.54 42.26 11.17
C VAL A 514 -1.59 43.36 11.07
N THR A 515 -1.87 43.83 9.87
CA THR A 515 -2.75 45.00 9.67
C THR A 515 -4.10 44.65 9.08
N GLY A 516 -4.27 43.42 8.58
CA GLY A 516 -5.43 43.02 7.81
C GLY A 516 -5.53 43.67 6.42
N ASN A 517 -4.58 44.54 6.08
CA ASN A 517 -4.53 45.25 4.82
C ASN A 517 -3.15 45.16 4.21
N ASN A 518 -3.08 45.12 2.89
CA ASN A 518 -1.82 45.12 2.15
C ASN A 518 -1.20 46.54 2.13
N ARG A 519 -0.49 46.90 3.21
CA ARG A 519 0.19 48.18 3.39
C ARG A 519 1.70 48.04 3.40
N TYR A 520 2.43 49.10 3.11
CA TYR A 520 3.88 49.12 3.33
C TYR A 520 4.21 48.97 4.82
N LEU A 521 5.00 47.94 5.11
CA LEU A 521 5.53 47.67 6.45
C LEU A 521 7.05 47.76 6.41
N ARG A 522 7.61 48.40 7.42
CA ARG A 522 9.02 48.31 7.73
C ARG A 522 9.21 47.35 8.87
N CYS A 523 9.63 46.14 8.56
CA CYS A 523 9.98 45.15 9.57
C CYS A 523 11.38 45.44 10.10
N THR A 524 11.50 45.60 11.41
CA THR A 524 12.76 45.94 12.08
C THR A 524 13.37 44.75 12.79
N THR A 525 12.55 43.87 13.35
CA THR A 525 13.02 42.71 14.11
C THR A 525 12.02 41.56 14.01
N ILE A 526 12.53 40.34 13.95
CA ILE A 526 11.75 39.11 14.08
C ILE A 526 12.37 38.27 15.20
N GLU A 527 11.53 37.86 16.14
CA GLU A 527 11.88 36.98 17.24
C GLU A 527 11.12 35.68 17.07
N PRO A 528 11.72 34.64 16.43
CA PRO A 528 11.10 33.34 16.32
C PRO A 528 11.33 32.54 17.60
N ASP A 529 10.25 32.08 18.21
CA ASP A 529 10.32 31.05 19.26
C ASP A 529 10.32 29.68 18.62
N PHE A 530 11.39 28.91 18.77
CA PHE A 530 11.48 27.54 18.30
C PHE A 530 12.49 26.71 19.10
N VAL A 531 12.18 25.40 19.19
CA VAL A 531 13.13 24.40 19.67
C VAL A 531 13.79 23.79 18.44
N GLN A 532 15.12 23.87 18.35
CA GLN A 532 15.88 23.34 17.22
C GLN A 532 17.10 22.53 17.67
N SER A 533 17.48 21.57 16.84
CA SER A 533 18.82 20.99 16.79
C SER A 533 19.43 21.31 15.42
N GLY A 534 20.72 21.63 15.40
CA GLY A 534 21.40 22.10 14.19
C GLY A 534 20.99 23.51 13.76
N PRO A 535 21.76 24.16 12.89
CA PRO A 535 21.49 25.51 12.41
C PRO A 535 20.23 25.55 11.51
N MET A 536 19.53 26.69 11.59
CA MET A 536 18.45 27.08 10.69
C MET A 536 18.79 28.34 9.95
N THR A 537 18.27 28.49 8.74
CA THR A 537 18.37 29.74 7.99
C THR A 537 17.02 30.42 7.85
N VAL A 538 17.01 31.72 7.83
CA VAL A 538 15.83 32.56 7.66
C VAL A 538 16.05 33.54 6.52
N ASN A 539 15.14 33.55 5.58
CA ASN A 539 15.11 34.48 4.45
C ASN A 539 13.81 35.27 4.49
N ILE A 540 13.88 36.53 4.09
CA ILE A 540 12.70 37.33 3.87
C ILE A 540 12.49 37.52 2.39
N THR A 541 11.35 37.11 1.92
CA THR A 541 10.90 37.28 0.55
C THR A 541 9.91 38.44 0.52
N GLY A 542 10.07 39.37 -0.39
CA GLY A 542 9.17 40.53 -0.48
C GLY A 542 9.02 41.09 -1.88
N ARG A 543 7.92 41.82 -2.08
CA ARG A 543 7.62 42.57 -3.31
C ARG A 543 7.19 44.01 -2.98
N ALA A 544 7.48 44.93 -3.89
CA ALA A 544 7.02 46.31 -3.79
C ALA A 544 5.52 46.44 -4.13
N ASN A 545 5.00 45.56 -4.99
CA ASN A 545 3.57 45.46 -5.36
C ASN A 545 3.31 44.06 -5.97
N ALA A 546 2.04 43.74 -6.18
CA ALA A 546 1.60 42.43 -6.63
C ALA A 546 2.17 41.97 -7.99
N ARG A 547 2.70 42.87 -8.81
CA ARG A 547 3.33 42.53 -10.11
C ARG A 547 4.86 42.72 -10.12
N ALA A 548 5.41 43.21 -9.04
CA ALA A 548 6.87 43.36 -8.92
C ALA A 548 7.52 41.96 -8.76
N PRO A 549 8.76 41.78 -9.21
CA PRO A 549 9.48 40.54 -8.98
C PRO A 549 9.73 40.34 -7.49
N GLU A 550 9.74 39.10 -7.05
CA GLU A 550 10.13 38.74 -5.69
C GLU A 550 11.63 39.04 -5.48
N VAL A 551 11.93 39.64 -4.35
CA VAL A 551 13.29 39.91 -3.90
C VAL A 551 13.52 39.15 -2.61
N ILE A 552 14.58 38.34 -2.58
CA ILE A 552 15.00 37.63 -1.37
C ILE A 552 16.03 38.49 -0.64
N SER A 553 15.84 38.66 0.67
CA SER A 553 16.80 39.38 1.52
C SER A 553 18.08 38.55 1.73
N THR A 554 19.02 39.17 2.44
CA THR A 554 20.17 38.43 2.96
C THR A 554 19.71 37.29 3.86
N THR A 555 20.37 36.13 3.75
CA THR A 555 20.12 34.97 4.61
C THR A 555 20.65 35.23 6.01
N PHE A 556 19.81 35.02 7.01
CA PHE A 556 20.18 35.04 8.42
C PHE A 556 20.35 33.61 8.91
N GLU A 557 21.40 33.31 9.64
CA GLU A 557 21.66 32.03 10.24
C GLU A 557 21.34 32.04 11.73
N PHE A 558 20.56 31.05 12.17
CA PHE A 558 20.38 30.76 13.58
C PHE A 558 21.23 29.53 13.91
N PRO A 559 22.27 29.69 14.72
CA PRO A 559 23.05 28.56 15.20
C PRO A 559 22.21 27.69 16.12
N GLU A 560 22.69 26.47 16.36
CA GLU A 560 22.01 25.54 17.25
C GLU A 560 21.77 26.17 18.64
N SER A 561 20.53 26.04 19.14
CA SER A 561 20.12 26.65 20.42
C SER A 561 20.97 26.21 21.62
N ALA A 562 21.55 25.00 21.55
CA ALA A 562 22.44 24.50 22.60
C ALA A 562 23.78 25.22 22.67
N THR A 563 24.25 25.79 21.54
CA THR A 563 25.54 26.50 21.46
C THR A 563 25.41 28.00 21.67
N GLN A 564 24.30 28.59 21.23
CA GLN A 564 24.04 30.04 21.34
C GLN A 564 22.55 30.31 21.66
N PRO A 565 22.13 30.07 22.92
CA PRO A 565 20.71 30.11 23.29
C PRO A 565 20.09 31.52 23.28
N TYR A 566 20.89 32.59 23.16
CA TYR A 566 20.40 33.96 23.28
C TYR A 566 20.31 34.73 21.96
N GLU A 567 20.77 34.17 20.84
CA GLU A 567 20.80 34.83 19.54
C GLU A 567 19.70 34.40 18.59
N GLN A 568 18.47 34.38 19.07
CA GLN A 568 17.30 34.03 18.23
C GLN A 568 16.53 35.28 17.78
N ILE A 569 17.24 36.35 17.43
CA ILE A 569 16.66 37.61 16.98
C ILE A 569 17.24 37.97 15.63
N VAL A 570 16.38 38.20 14.64
CA VAL A 570 16.76 38.74 13.34
C VAL A 570 16.49 40.22 13.30
N MET A 571 17.55 41.01 13.19
CA MET A 571 17.44 42.46 12.97
C MET A 571 17.36 42.74 11.46
N LEU A 572 16.31 43.42 11.06
CA LEU A 572 15.97 43.71 9.68
C LEU A 572 15.88 45.21 9.41
N LYS A 573 16.03 45.56 8.14
CA LYS A 573 15.70 46.91 7.65
C LYS A 573 14.92 46.79 6.34
N GLU A 574 13.98 45.83 6.30
CA GLU A 574 13.19 45.56 5.11
C GLU A 574 11.89 46.36 5.12
N GLN A 575 11.66 47.10 4.06
CA GLN A 575 10.43 47.86 3.84
C GLN A 575 9.81 47.43 2.53
N ARG A 576 8.70 46.73 2.62
CA ARG A 576 7.97 46.18 1.48
C ARG A 576 6.48 46.26 1.73
N ARG A 577 5.71 46.17 0.66
CA ARG A 577 4.26 46.02 0.75
C ARG A 577 3.87 44.58 1.10
N GLU A 578 4.64 43.64 0.59
CA GLU A 578 4.43 42.22 0.76
C GLU A 578 5.72 41.60 1.30
N LEU A 579 5.64 41.05 2.49
CA LEU A 579 6.76 40.43 3.20
C LEU A 579 6.38 39.05 3.70
N ARG A 580 7.16 38.04 3.38
CA ARG A 580 7.02 36.69 3.92
C ARG A 580 8.35 36.23 4.51
N VAL A 581 8.27 35.37 5.51
CA VAL A 581 9.44 34.81 6.19
C VAL A 581 9.53 33.32 5.85
N LYS A 582 10.64 32.93 5.24
CA LYS A 582 10.95 31.53 4.93
C LYS A 582 12.00 31.01 5.89
N PHE A 583 11.67 29.92 6.56
CA PHE A 583 12.56 29.19 7.46
C PHE A 583 13.02 27.91 6.77
N GLU A 584 14.31 27.58 6.90
CA GLU A 584 14.89 26.37 6.30
C GLU A 584 15.80 25.64 7.30
N SER A 585 15.68 24.31 7.36
CA SER A 585 16.53 23.41 8.13
C SER A 585 17.14 22.39 7.17
N ASN A 586 18.36 22.64 6.72
CA ASN A 586 19.05 21.83 5.70
C ASN A 586 20.35 21.19 6.24
N ALA A 587 20.63 21.36 7.54
CA ALA A 587 21.81 20.81 8.18
C ALA A 587 21.62 19.36 8.63
N LEU A 588 22.71 18.63 8.71
CA LEU A 588 22.75 17.30 9.29
C LEU A 588 22.31 17.34 10.76
N TYR A 589 21.45 16.41 11.17
CA TYR A 589 20.79 16.34 12.48
C TYR A 589 19.87 17.51 12.80
N GLY A 590 19.59 18.35 11.81
CA GLY A 590 18.69 19.50 11.95
C GLY A 590 17.24 19.07 12.14
N ASP A 591 16.65 19.45 13.27
CA ASP A 591 15.22 19.31 13.58
C ASP A 591 14.70 20.63 14.12
N TYR A 592 13.41 20.88 13.97
CA TYR A 592 12.75 22.04 14.56
C TYR A 592 11.29 21.77 14.91
N GLN A 593 10.86 22.47 15.94
CA GLN A 593 9.47 22.63 16.31
C GLN A 593 9.24 24.12 16.58
N MET A 594 8.39 24.74 15.74
CA MET A 594 8.08 26.16 15.88
C MET A 594 7.15 26.41 17.06
N GLY A 595 7.40 27.55 17.73
CA GLY A 595 6.51 28.23 18.63
C GLY A 595 5.89 29.46 17.97
N GLN A 596 5.77 30.56 18.73
CA GLN A 596 5.28 31.82 18.21
C GLN A 596 6.41 32.59 17.49
N ILE A 597 6.05 33.37 16.48
CA ILE A 597 6.95 34.28 15.80
C ILE A 597 6.47 35.69 16.13
N ILE A 598 7.31 36.50 16.74
CA ILE A 598 7.01 37.89 17.07
C ILE A 598 7.70 38.79 16.06
N ALA A 599 6.96 39.69 15.43
CA ALA A 599 7.52 40.70 14.53
C ALA A 599 7.35 42.11 15.12
N HIS A 600 8.42 42.89 15.02
CA HIS A 600 8.43 44.32 15.33
C HIS A 600 8.44 45.10 14.02
N PHE A 601 7.54 46.06 13.89
CA PHE A 601 7.35 46.78 12.64
C PHE A 601 6.89 48.23 12.87
N ASP A 602 7.23 49.08 11.93
CA ASP A 602 6.72 50.42 11.79
C ASP A 602 5.88 50.54 10.51
N SER A 603 4.98 51.52 10.47
CA SER A 603 4.34 51.87 9.19
C SER A 603 5.43 52.37 8.23
N GLY A 604 5.50 51.78 7.04
CA GLY A 604 6.47 52.25 6.03
C GLY A 604 6.11 53.61 5.46
N ASP A 605 7.10 54.26 4.84
CA ASP A 605 6.96 55.58 4.19
C ASP A 605 6.24 55.52 2.84
N GLY A 606 5.31 54.56 2.69
CA GLY A 606 4.45 54.55 1.54
C GLY A 606 3.60 55.82 1.55
N THR A 607 3.99 56.78 0.77
CA THR A 607 3.06 57.87 0.40
C THR A 607 1.80 57.24 -0.12
N ASP A 608 0.69 57.47 0.58
CA ASP A 608 -0.63 57.29 0.00
C ASP A 608 -0.68 58.21 -1.23
N LEU A 609 -0.32 57.64 -2.40
CA LEU A 609 -0.72 58.23 -3.65
C LEU A 609 -2.20 57.93 -3.73
N GLY A 610 -2.99 58.90 -3.27
CA GLY A 610 -4.45 58.93 -3.29
C GLY A 610 -5.04 58.63 -4.64
#